data_74b42c33a04080858e3a231fe01bc2b2
#
_entry.id   74b42c33a04080858e3a231fe01bc2b2
#
_cell.length_a   1.000
_cell.length_b   1.000
_cell.length_c   1.000
_cell.angle_alpha   90.00
_cell.angle_beta   90.00
_cell.angle_gamma   90.00
#
_symmetry.space_group_name_H-M   'P 1'
#
loop_
_entity.id
_entity.type
_entity.pdbx_description
1 polymer ?
#
loop_
_entity_poly.entity_id
_entity_poly.type
_entity_poly.pdbx_seq_one_letter_code
_entity_poly.pdbx_strand_id
1 'polypeptide(L)'
;MIKANVILDYSKWKNKIKDPNNYLKKKLRKLSKIPTFKKKKQEFSILLTNNTKMKNLNLKFRKKNKPTDILSFKSNNNIYIGDIAISYEIINKRSKLSNFFLEFDKMWIHGYFHLIGYDHKK
;
A
#
# COMPACT_ATOMS: atom_id res chain seq x y z
N MET A 1 -13.59 11.21 -4.63
CA MET A 1 -13.57 9.85 -4.05
C MET A 1 -12.26 9.14 -4.37
N ILE A 2 -11.67 8.53 -3.39
CA ILE A 2 -10.43 7.77 -3.55
C ILE A 2 -10.77 6.29 -3.37
N LYS A 3 -10.40 5.47 -4.34
CA LYS A 3 -10.72 4.04 -4.35
C LYS A 3 -9.45 3.20 -4.44
N ALA A 4 -9.38 2.16 -3.63
CA ALA A 4 -8.29 1.18 -3.68
C ALA A 4 -8.82 -0.17 -4.13
N ASN A 5 -8.13 -0.78 -5.10
CA ASN A 5 -8.40 -2.15 -5.52
C ASN A 5 -7.43 -3.05 -4.76
N VAL A 6 -7.95 -3.87 -3.87
CA VAL A 6 -7.12 -4.75 -3.04
C VAL A 6 -6.96 -6.10 -3.72
N ILE A 7 -5.72 -6.50 -3.94
CA ILE A 7 -5.38 -7.81 -4.49
C ILE A 7 -4.70 -8.61 -3.39
N LEU A 8 -5.37 -9.66 -2.92
CA LEU A 8 -4.84 -10.51 -1.86
C LEU A 8 -4.06 -11.65 -2.50
N ASP A 9 -2.74 -11.55 -2.44
CA ASP A 9 -1.81 -12.50 -3.08
C ASP A 9 -1.17 -13.46 -2.07
N TYR A 10 -1.43 -13.26 -0.78
CA TYR A 10 -0.86 -14.06 0.29
C TYR A 10 -1.88 -14.18 1.40
N SER A 11 -2.37 -15.39 1.63
CA SER A 11 -3.53 -15.61 2.49
C SER A 11 -3.31 -15.25 3.96
N LYS A 12 -2.06 -15.22 4.43
CA LYS A 12 -1.76 -14.87 5.83
C LYS A 12 -2.21 -13.48 6.24
N TRP A 13 -2.39 -12.58 5.26
CA TRP A 13 -2.95 -11.26 5.54
C TRP A 13 -4.29 -11.34 6.26
N LYS A 14 -5.09 -12.37 5.92
CA LYS A 14 -6.42 -12.56 6.54
C LYS A 14 -6.35 -12.96 8.01
N ASN A 15 -5.19 -13.43 8.48
CA ASN A 15 -5.02 -13.71 9.90
C ASN A 15 -4.98 -12.43 10.73
N LYS A 16 -4.66 -11.30 10.09
CA LYS A 16 -4.56 -10.00 10.76
C LYS A 16 -5.68 -9.06 10.38
N ILE A 17 -6.08 -9.07 9.11
CA ILE A 17 -7.15 -8.21 8.60
C ILE A 17 -8.15 -9.12 7.90
N LYS A 18 -9.31 -9.32 8.50
CA LYS A 18 -10.30 -10.28 7.97
C LYS A 18 -10.79 -9.90 6.58
N ASP A 19 -11.03 -8.61 6.37
CA ASP A 19 -11.52 -8.09 5.09
C ASP A 19 -10.71 -6.85 4.71
N PRO A 20 -9.55 -7.05 4.05
CA PRO A 20 -8.68 -5.93 3.70
C PRO A 20 -9.35 -4.89 2.80
N ASN A 21 -10.20 -5.34 1.88
CA ASN A 21 -10.90 -4.43 0.99
C ASN A 21 -11.81 -3.48 1.77
N ASN A 22 -12.61 -4.03 2.67
CA ASN A 22 -13.51 -3.22 3.50
C ASN A 22 -12.72 -2.32 4.46
N TYR A 23 -11.64 -2.83 5.02
CA TYR A 23 -10.77 -2.06 5.91
C TYR A 23 -10.27 -0.79 5.22
N LEU A 24 -9.70 -0.95 4.02
CA LEU A 24 -9.16 0.18 3.27
C LEU A 24 -10.27 1.12 2.79
N LYS A 25 -11.41 0.57 2.41
CA LYS A 25 -12.55 1.37 1.99
C LYS A 25 -12.99 2.34 3.10
N LYS A 26 -13.03 1.86 4.34
CA LYS A 26 -13.37 2.71 5.49
C LYS A 26 -12.31 3.78 5.75
N LYS A 27 -11.03 3.41 5.66
CA LYS A 27 -9.92 4.36 5.86
C LYS A 27 -9.93 5.45 4.79
N LEU A 28 -10.14 5.08 3.54
CA LEU A 28 -10.19 6.03 2.44
C LEU A 28 -11.38 6.96 2.53
N ARG A 29 -12.51 6.47 3.06
CA ARG A 29 -13.67 7.31 3.31
C ARG A 29 -13.34 8.41 4.32
N LYS A 30 -12.59 8.08 5.38
CA LYS A 30 -12.13 9.06 6.35
C LYS A 30 -11.16 10.07 5.74
N LEU A 31 -10.23 9.58 4.92
CA LEU A 31 -9.26 10.43 4.23
C LEU A 31 -9.98 11.43 3.32
N SER A 32 -11.03 10.99 2.64
CA SER A 32 -11.79 11.83 1.73
C SER A 32 -12.54 12.97 2.42
N LYS A 33 -12.67 12.94 3.74
CA LYS A 33 -13.30 14.03 4.51
C LYS A 33 -12.33 15.16 4.78
N ILE A 34 -11.04 14.93 4.61
CA ILE A 34 -10.02 15.97 4.78
C ILE A 34 -10.07 16.89 3.57
N PRO A 35 -10.12 18.22 3.77
CA PRO A 35 -10.30 19.18 2.65
C PRO A 35 -9.35 18.97 1.47
N THR A 36 -8.08 18.68 1.74
CA THR A 36 -7.08 18.43 0.69
C THR A 36 -7.47 17.29 -0.24
N PHE A 37 -8.19 16.27 0.28
CA PHE A 37 -8.52 15.07 -0.46
C PHE A 37 -9.99 14.99 -0.87
N LYS A 38 -10.81 15.91 -0.41
CA LYS A 38 -12.27 15.85 -0.57
C LYS A 38 -12.71 15.79 -2.03
N LYS A 39 -12.04 16.55 -2.90
CA LYS A 39 -12.40 16.62 -4.32
C LYS A 39 -11.60 15.70 -5.21
N LYS A 40 -10.70 14.89 -4.65
CA LYS A 40 -9.88 14.00 -5.45
C LYS A 40 -10.72 12.84 -5.97
N LYS A 41 -10.52 12.52 -7.25
CA LYS A 41 -11.15 11.37 -7.89
C LYS A 41 -10.01 10.49 -8.39
N GLN A 42 -9.59 9.55 -7.55
CA GLN A 42 -8.41 8.75 -7.79
C GLN A 42 -8.66 7.28 -7.49
N GLU A 43 -7.91 6.43 -8.17
CA GLU A 43 -7.97 5.00 -7.97
C GLU A 43 -6.55 4.45 -8.00
N PHE A 44 -6.27 3.46 -7.16
CA PHE A 44 -4.99 2.77 -7.17
C PHE A 44 -5.20 1.31 -6.78
N SER A 45 -4.20 0.48 -7.04
CA SER A 45 -4.24 -0.92 -6.63
C SER A 45 -3.21 -1.17 -5.55
N ILE A 46 -3.54 -2.06 -4.62
CA ILE A 46 -2.64 -2.45 -3.56
C ILE A 46 -2.55 -3.98 -3.51
N LEU A 47 -1.36 -4.48 -3.72
CA LEU A 47 -1.05 -5.91 -3.70
C LEU A 47 -0.55 -6.28 -2.32
N LEU A 48 -1.31 -7.11 -1.61
CA LEU A 48 -0.94 -7.62 -0.29
C LEU A 48 -0.27 -8.98 -0.48
N THR A 49 1.06 -8.99 -0.41
CA THR A 49 1.85 -10.15 -0.80
C THR A 49 2.89 -10.52 0.28
N ASN A 50 3.96 -11.21 -0.12
CA ASN A 50 4.97 -11.74 0.78
C ASN A 50 6.39 -11.34 0.33
N ASN A 51 7.39 -11.71 1.14
CA ASN A 51 8.79 -11.38 0.85
C ASN A 51 9.28 -11.96 -0.48
N THR A 52 8.88 -13.18 -0.81
CA THR A 52 9.31 -13.82 -2.05
C THR A 52 8.87 -13.02 -3.26
N LYS A 53 7.59 -12.64 -3.29
CA LYS A 53 7.06 -11.83 -4.39
C LYS A 53 7.70 -10.44 -4.42
N MET A 54 7.88 -9.83 -3.24
CA MET A 54 8.49 -8.51 -3.15
C MET A 54 9.93 -8.52 -3.65
N LYS A 55 10.68 -9.57 -3.32
CA LYS A 55 12.04 -9.73 -3.82
C LYS A 55 12.05 -9.83 -5.34
N ASN A 56 11.13 -10.61 -5.91
CA ASN A 56 11.02 -10.78 -7.36
C ASN A 56 10.67 -9.46 -8.05
N LEU A 57 9.72 -8.71 -7.49
CA LEU A 57 9.32 -7.42 -8.03
C LEU A 57 10.46 -6.39 -7.93
N ASN A 58 11.16 -6.40 -6.80
CA ASN A 58 12.27 -5.49 -6.57
C ASN A 58 13.42 -5.75 -7.54
N LEU A 59 13.71 -7.03 -7.79
CA LEU A 59 14.73 -7.44 -8.75
C LEU A 59 14.32 -7.03 -10.17
N LYS A 60 13.08 -7.32 -10.56
CA LYS A 60 12.59 -7.05 -11.90
C LYS A 60 12.54 -5.56 -12.24
N PHE A 61 12.03 -4.76 -11.32
CA PHE A 61 11.76 -3.35 -11.59
C PHE A 61 12.79 -2.38 -11.03
N ARG A 62 13.55 -2.80 -10.02
CA ARG A 62 14.54 -1.93 -9.36
C ARG A 62 15.95 -2.51 -9.38
N LYS A 63 16.13 -3.68 -9.94
CA LYS A 63 17.41 -4.38 -10.05
C LYS A 63 18.05 -4.67 -8.69
N LYS A 64 17.23 -4.86 -7.66
CA LYS A 64 17.69 -5.16 -6.30
C LYS A 64 17.21 -6.54 -5.89
N ASN A 65 18.14 -7.45 -5.66
CA ASN A 65 17.83 -8.85 -5.31
C ASN A 65 17.65 -9.02 -3.81
N LYS A 66 16.63 -8.36 -3.28
CA LYS A 66 16.28 -8.44 -1.84
C LYS A 66 14.83 -8.03 -1.65
N PRO A 67 14.16 -8.53 -0.60
CA PRO A 67 12.82 -8.06 -0.30
C PRO A 67 12.85 -6.62 0.22
N THR A 68 11.72 -5.95 0.09
CA THR A 68 11.53 -4.60 0.63
C THR A 68 10.14 -4.54 1.25
N ASP A 69 9.92 -3.56 2.11
CA ASP A 69 8.63 -3.42 2.81
C ASP A 69 7.52 -2.97 1.88
N ILE A 70 7.82 -2.04 0.96
CA ILE A 70 6.85 -1.48 0.05
C ILE A 70 7.49 -1.13 -1.28
N LEU A 71 6.71 -1.30 -2.35
CA LEU A 71 7.05 -0.81 -3.68
C LEU A 71 5.88 0.01 -4.19
N SER A 72 6.16 1.15 -4.80
CA SER A 72 5.16 2.03 -5.39
C SER A 72 5.53 2.29 -6.84
N PHE A 73 4.56 2.08 -7.74
CA PHE A 73 4.75 2.25 -9.18
C PHE A 73 3.76 3.30 -9.66
N LYS A 74 4.26 4.52 -9.85
CA LYS A 74 3.44 5.65 -10.26
C LYS A 74 2.97 5.49 -11.70
N SER A 75 1.68 5.73 -11.93
CA SER A 75 1.09 5.73 -13.25
C SER A 75 1.17 7.14 -13.86
N ASN A 76 1.08 7.22 -15.19
CA ASN A 76 0.98 8.51 -15.88
C ASN A 76 -0.46 9.00 -15.97
N ASN A 77 -1.42 8.25 -15.45
CA ASN A 77 -2.84 8.58 -15.51
C ASN A 77 -3.24 9.39 -14.27
N ASN A 78 -4.08 10.40 -14.45
CA ASN A 78 -4.52 11.25 -13.35
C ASN A 78 -5.61 10.61 -12.49
N ILE A 79 -6.33 9.62 -13.02
CA ILE A 79 -7.39 8.93 -12.30
C ILE A 79 -6.85 7.65 -11.68
N TYR A 80 -6.26 6.76 -12.50
CA TYR A 80 -5.59 5.59 -11.98
C TYR A 80 -4.14 5.97 -11.70
N ILE A 81 -3.82 6.18 -10.43
CA ILE A 81 -2.56 6.82 -10.05
C ILE A 81 -1.40 5.87 -9.86
N GLY A 82 -1.65 4.57 -9.78
CA GLY A 82 -0.58 3.60 -9.72
C GLY A 82 -0.84 2.38 -8.87
N ASP A 83 0.23 1.65 -8.59
CA ASP A 83 0.18 0.39 -7.87
C ASP A 83 1.12 0.40 -6.67
N ILE A 84 0.69 -0.25 -5.59
CA ILE A 84 1.49 -0.40 -4.37
C ILE A 84 1.56 -1.90 -4.06
N ALA A 85 2.72 -2.39 -3.66
CA ALA A 85 2.88 -3.76 -3.17
C ALA A 85 3.51 -3.73 -1.78
N ILE A 86 2.98 -4.52 -0.85
CA ILE A 86 3.42 -4.53 0.54
C ILE A 86 3.69 -5.97 1.00
N SER A 87 4.79 -6.17 1.72
CA SER A 87 5.17 -7.46 2.27
C SER A 87 4.55 -7.71 3.63
N TYR A 88 3.84 -8.84 3.77
CA TYR A 88 3.26 -9.27 5.03
C TYR A 88 4.32 -9.48 6.12
N GLU A 89 5.37 -10.24 5.80
CA GLU A 89 6.36 -10.64 6.82
C GLU A 89 7.07 -9.44 7.44
N ILE A 90 7.34 -8.42 6.63
CA ILE A 90 8.01 -7.23 7.15
C ILE A 90 7.08 -6.42 8.05
N ILE A 91 5.81 -6.26 7.65
CA ILE A 91 4.83 -5.59 8.50
C ILE A 91 4.62 -6.36 9.80
N ASN A 92 4.49 -7.67 9.69
CA ASN A 92 4.27 -8.52 10.86
C ASN A 92 5.44 -8.46 11.84
N LYS A 93 6.66 -8.44 11.32
CA LYS A 93 7.87 -8.31 12.15
C LYS A 93 7.91 -6.97 12.88
N ARG A 94 7.64 -5.88 12.17
CA ARG A 94 7.63 -4.54 12.77
C ARG A 94 6.54 -4.37 13.81
N SER A 95 5.41 -5.04 13.62
CA SER A 95 4.27 -4.91 14.51
C SER A 95 4.47 -5.56 15.87
N LYS A 96 5.54 -6.33 16.06
CA LYS A 96 5.86 -6.91 17.37
C LYS A 96 6.15 -5.84 18.42
N LEU A 97 6.60 -4.67 17.99
CA LEU A 97 6.90 -3.57 18.89
C LEU A 97 5.81 -2.50 18.88
N SER A 98 4.75 -2.71 18.13
CA SER A 98 3.64 -1.77 18.06
C SER A 98 2.35 -2.54 17.80
N ASN A 99 1.76 -2.35 16.61
CA ASN A 99 0.45 -2.86 16.29
C ASN A 99 0.38 -3.09 14.78
N PHE A 100 -0.19 -4.21 14.37
CA PHE A 100 -0.21 -4.55 12.94
C PHE A 100 -0.95 -3.51 12.10
N PHE A 101 -2.11 -3.05 12.58
CA PHE A 101 -2.89 -2.06 11.86
C PHE A 101 -2.15 -0.73 11.73
N LEU A 102 -1.46 -0.32 12.78
CA LEU A 102 -0.67 0.92 12.75
C LEU A 102 0.46 0.83 11.72
N GLU A 103 1.19 -0.29 11.72
CA GLU A 103 2.29 -0.48 10.76
C GLU A 103 1.77 -0.58 9.33
N PHE A 104 0.64 -1.27 9.14
CA PHE A 104 0.02 -1.37 7.84
C PHE A 104 -0.43 0.00 7.33
N ASP A 105 -1.09 0.77 8.18
CA ASP A 105 -1.56 2.11 7.80
C ASP A 105 -0.39 3.01 7.42
N LYS A 106 0.70 2.98 8.16
CA LYS A 106 1.91 3.74 7.82
C LYS A 106 2.39 3.40 6.41
N MET A 107 2.38 2.11 6.06
CA MET A 107 2.91 1.65 4.77
C MET A 107 2.01 2.05 3.61
N TRP A 108 0.70 1.76 3.68
CA TRP A 108 -0.15 2.08 2.55
C TRP A 108 -0.31 3.60 2.38
N ILE A 109 -0.34 4.36 3.47
CA ILE A 109 -0.40 5.82 3.40
C ILE A 109 0.86 6.38 2.77
N HIS A 110 2.02 5.86 3.17
CA HIS A 110 3.30 6.23 2.56
C HIS A 110 3.30 5.98 1.06
N GLY A 111 2.83 4.80 0.66
CA GLY A 111 2.74 4.44 -0.75
C GLY A 111 1.77 5.33 -1.52
N TYR A 112 0.61 5.60 -0.95
CA TYR A 112 -0.38 6.47 -1.57
C TYR A 112 0.19 7.88 -1.77
N PHE A 113 0.83 8.45 -0.76
CA PHE A 113 1.42 9.77 -0.88
C PHE A 113 2.51 9.81 -1.95
N HIS A 114 3.27 8.72 -2.08
CA HIS A 114 4.27 8.63 -3.14
C HIS A 114 3.60 8.66 -4.52
N LEU A 115 2.48 7.98 -4.68
CA LEU A 115 1.74 7.96 -5.95
C LEU A 115 1.21 9.34 -6.34
N ILE A 116 0.81 10.16 -5.38
CA ILE A 116 0.28 11.49 -5.68
C ILE A 116 1.36 12.56 -5.71
N GLY A 117 2.63 12.17 -5.63
CA GLY A 117 3.74 13.08 -5.87
C GLY A 117 4.47 13.60 -4.65
N TYR A 118 4.09 13.18 -3.45
CA TYR A 118 4.88 13.53 -2.26
C TYR A 118 6.08 12.60 -2.21
N ASP A 119 7.25 13.19 -2.28
CA ASP A 119 8.51 12.46 -2.32
C ASP A 119 9.33 12.80 -1.09
N HIS A 120 9.98 11.80 -0.51
CA HIS A 120 10.84 11.98 0.66
C HIS A 120 12.27 12.34 0.30
N LYS A 121 12.52 12.64 -0.94
CA LYS A 121 13.82 13.06 -1.39
C LYS A 121 14.26 14.32 -0.69
N LYS A 122 15.46 14.34 -0.24
CA LYS A 122 16.06 15.53 0.35
C LYS A 122 17.11 16.10 -0.53
#